data_dc5f57a11e839ca3e5d5682debcffa6c
#
_entry.id   dc5f57a11e839ca3e5d5682debcffa6c
#
_cell.length_a   1.000
_cell.length_b   1.000
_cell.length_c   1.000
_cell.angle_alpha   90.00
_cell.angle_beta   90.00
_cell.angle_gamma   90.00
#
_symmetry.space_group_name_H-M   'P 1'
#
loop_
_entity.id
_entity.type
_entity.pdbx_description
1 polymer ?
#
loop_
_entity_poly.entity_id
_entity_poly.type
_entity_poly.pdbx_seq_one_letter_code
_entity_poly.pdbx_strand_id
1 'polypeptide(L)'
;MAQITPELVQQAYDALASGDREQIRKYWADDMIWLVPGHNPLSGWKQGLDGFLGFMQEVGRLSGNSFHMDREAIMISSDASADVTRNIGNRAGDEARKLDINVIHYLRWRDGKVIEGRGAIFGDGTAQYDAFWS
;
A
#
# COMPACT_ATOMS: atom_id res chain seq x y z
N MET A 1 17.32 15.63 -10.87
CA MET A 1 15.99 15.40 -10.30
C MET A 1 15.33 14.23 -11.02
N ALA A 2 14.93 13.21 -10.28
CA ALA A 2 14.30 12.04 -10.89
C ALA A 2 12.87 12.41 -11.35
N GLN A 3 12.55 12.06 -12.58
CA GLN A 3 11.22 12.25 -13.11
C GLN A 3 10.35 11.03 -12.73
N ILE A 4 9.15 11.28 -12.21
CA ILE A 4 8.19 10.23 -11.90
C ILE A 4 7.60 9.72 -13.21
N THR A 5 7.59 8.40 -13.38
CA THR A 5 6.99 7.73 -14.53
C THR A 5 6.09 6.59 -14.04
N PRO A 6 5.14 6.10 -14.86
CA PRO A 6 4.37 4.91 -14.48
C PRO A 6 5.27 3.71 -14.18
N GLU A 7 6.37 3.55 -14.93
CA GLU A 7 7.33 2.46 -14.73
C GLU A 7 8.00 2.58 -13.36
N LEU A 8 8.38 3.80 -12.95
CA LEU A 8 8.99 4.03 -11.64
C LEU A 8 8.02 3.66 -10.52
N VAL A 9 6.75 4.04 -10.64
CA VAL A 9 5.73 3.69 -9.64
C VAL A 9 5.58 2.17 -9.55
N GLN A 10 5.50 1.48 -10.69
CA GLN A 10 5.39 0.02 -10.70
C GLN A 10 6.62 -0.64 -10.09
N GLN A 11 7.81 -0.16 -10.42
CA GLN A 11 9.06 -0.67 -9.85
C GLN A 11 9.10 -0.52 -8.34
N ALA A 12 8.60 0.60 -7.81
CA ALA A 12 8.55 0.82 -6.37
C ALA A 12 7.66 -0.22 -5.67
N TYR A 13 6.49 -0.51 -6.23
CA TYR A 13 5.62 -1.55 -5.67
C TYR A 13 6.19 -2.95 -5.84
N ASP A 14 6.85 -3.23 -6.97
CA ASP A 14 7.52 -4.53 -7.19
C ASP A 14 8.63 -4.74 -6.15
N ALA A 15 9.34 -3.68 -5.77
CA ALA A 15 10.35 -3.75 -4.73
C ALA A 15 9.75 -4.15 -3.38
N LEU A 16 8.58 -3.59 -3.03
CA LEU A 16 7.87 -3.98 -1.80
C LEU A 16 7.50 -5.46 -1.83
N ALA A 17 7.02 -5.95 -2.98
CA ALA A 17 6.62 -7.34 -3.14
C ALA A 17 7.82 -8.29 -3.03
N SER A 18 9.02 -7.84 -3.37
CA SER A 18 10.24 -8.66 -3.28
C SER A 18 10.62 -8.99 -1.85
N GLY A 19 10.23 -8.17 -0.87
CA GLY A 19 10.64 -8.31 0.52
C GLY A 19 12.12 -8.01 0.76
N ASP A 20 12.87 -7.59 -0.25
CA ASP A 20 14.30 -7.26 -0.15
C ASP A 20 14.46 -5.80 0.26
N ARG A 21 14.89 -5.57 1.50
CA ARG A 21 15.02 -4.22 2.06
C ARG A 21 15.94 -3.31 1.24
N GLU A 22 17.02 -3.85 0.67
CA GLU A 22 17.92 -3.04 -0.15
C GLU A 22 17.25 -2.56 -1.43
N GLN A 23 16.43 -3.42 -2.07
CA GLN A 23 15.63 -3.02 -3.22
C GLN A 23 14.57 -2.00 -2.84
N ILE A 24 13.90 -2.21 -1.71
CA ILE A 24 12.85 -1.32 -1.21
C ILE A 24 13.42 0.09 -0.99
N ARG A 25 14.59 0.21 -0.35
CA ARG A 25 15.21 1.48 -0.03
C ARG A 25 15.61 2.31 -1.26
N LYS A 26 15.69 1.70 -2.42
CA LYS A 26 15.93 2.44 -3.67
C LYS A 26 14.75 3.32 -4.05
N TYR A 27 13.53 2.97 -3.62
CA TYR A 27 12.29 3.62 -4.02
C TYR A 27 11.50 4.21 -2.86
N TRP A 28 11.79 3.82 -1.63
CA TRP A 28 11.05 4.23 -0.43
C TRP A 28 12.03 4.82 0.57
N ALA A 29 11.79 6.09 0.96
CA ALA A 29 12.69 6.78 1.90
C ALA A 29 12.61 6.17 3.29
N ASP A 30 13.73 6.18 4.02
CA ASP A 30 13.77 5.63 5.38
C ASP A 30 12.81 6.38 6.33
N ASP A 31 12.60 7.68 6.09
CA ASP A 31 11.76 8.54 6.92
C ASP A 31 10.33 8.70 6.37
N MET A 32 9.94 7.87 5.40
CA MET A 32 8.60 7.95 4.81
C MET A 32 7.51 7.69 5.84
N ILE A 33 6.29 8.16 5.55
CA ILE A 33 5.10 7.90 6.35
C ILE A 33 3.99 7.34 5.45
N TRP A 34 3.13 6.54 6.04
CA TRP A 34 2.02 5.90 5.30
C TRP A 34 0.74 5.95 6.11
N LEU A 35 -0.35 6.45 5.51
CA LEU A 35 -1.67 6.47 6.14
C LEU A 35 -2.50 5.28 5.67
N VAL A 36 -2.84 4.42 6.62
CA VAL A 36 -3.77 3.30 6.40
C VAL A 36 -5.18 3.80 6.69
N PRO A 37 -6.12 3.66 5.72
CA PRO A 37 -7.49 4.17 5.90
C PRO A 37 -8.32 3.33 6.87
N GLY A 38 -9.51 3.83 7.19
CA GLY A 38 -10.49 3.12 8.00
C GLY A 38 -10.31 3.29 9.50
N HIS A 39 -11.03 2.43 10.24
CA HIS A 39 -11.06 2.44 11.71
C HIS A 39 -10.99 0.99 12.22
N ASN A 40 -9.84 0.35 11.99
CA ASN A 40 -9.57 -1.03 12.40
C ASN A 40 -8.19 -1.08 13.07
N PRO A 41 -7.77 -2.24 13.61
CA PRO A 41 -6.48 -2.32 14.31
C PRO A 41 -5.25 -1.92 13.49
N LEU A 42 -5.34 -1.97 12.13
CA LEU A 42 -4.23 -1.60 11.27
C LEU A 42 -4.25 -0.13 10.84
N SER A 43 -5.34 0.60 11.11
CA SER A 43 -5.53 1.97 10.61
C SER A 43 -4.60 2.98 11.26
N GLY A 44 -4.39 4.11 10.58
CA GLY A 44 -3.63 5.25 11.08
C GLY A 44 -2.27 5.41 10.40
N TRP A 45 -1.51 6.41 10.85
CA TRP A 45 -0.21 6.71 10.30
C TRP A 45 0.84 5.70 10.76
N LYS A 46 1.62 5.20 9.80
CA LYS A 46 2.81 4.37 10.05
C LYS A 46 4.03 5.24 9.88
N GLN A 47 4.89 5.27 10.89
CA GLN A 47 6.05 6.16 10.92
C GLN A 47 7.31 5.44 10.44
N GLY A 48 7.95 6.03 9.44
CA GLY A 48 9.17 5.51 8.87
C GLY A 48 8.97 4.26 8.03
N LEU A 49 10.00 3.89 7.31
CA LEU A 49 9.98 2.69 6.49
C LEU A 49 9.76 1.44 7.35
N ASP A 50 10.37 1.37 8.54
CA ASP A 50 10.18 0.24 9.45
C ASP A 50 8.72 0.08 9.88
N GLY A 51 8.04 1.19 10.21
CA GLY A 51 6.63 1.16 10.57
C GLY A 51 5.75 0.69 9.42
N PHE A 52 6.06 1.15 8.21
CA PHE A 52 5.33 0.73 7.01
C PHE A 52 5.53 -0.75 6.70
N LEU A 53 6.78 -1.24 6.75
CA LEU A 53 7.07 -2.65 6.51
C LEU A 53 6.48 -3.56 7.59
N GLY A 54 6.45 -3.10 8.84
CA GLY A 54 5.78 -3.82 9.92
C GLY A 54 4.27 -3.97 9.68
N PHE A 55 3.63 -2.91 9.17
CA PHE A 55 2.23 -2.97 8.75
C PHE A 55 2.05 -4.00 7.62
N MET A 56 2.91 -4.00 6.62
CA MET A 56 2.81 -4.96 5.51
C MET A 56 3.00 -6.40 5.97
N GLN A 57 3.90 -6.65 6.93
CA GLN A 57 4.06 -7.97 7.53
C GLN A 57 2.79 -8.43 8.23
N GLU A 58 2.11 -7.53 8.93
CA GLU A 58 0.85 -7.83 9.62
C GLU A 58 -0.26 -8.16 8.61
N VAL A 59 -0.33 -7.40 7.51
CA VAL A 59 -1.25 -7.71 6.40
C VAL A 59 -1.01 -9.13 5.88
N GLY A 60 0.25 -9.48 5.66
CA GLY A 60 0.62 -10.82 5.20
C GLY A 60 0.20 -11.90 6.20
N ARG A 61 0.48 -11.69 7.48
CA ARG A 61 0.15 -12.65 8.54
C ARG A 61 -1.37 -12.86 8.66
N LEU A 62 -2.12 -11.79 8.71
CA LEU A 62 -3.58 -11.85 8.92
C LEU A 62 -4.31 -12.41 7.70
N SER A 63 -3.77 -12.26 6.51
CA SER A 63 -4.38 -12.77 5.27
C SER A 63 -3.81 -14.12 4.83
N GLY A 64 -2.86 -14.69 5.58
CA GLY A 64 -2.17 -15.91 5.17
C GLY A 64 -1.45 -15.73 3.83
N ASN A 65 -0.93 -14.54 3.58
CA ASN A 65 -0.27 -14.13 2.34
C ASN A 65 -1.17 -14.17 1.10
N SER A 66 -2.50 -14.15 1.29
CA SER A 66 -3.45 -14.10 0.18
C SER A 66 -3.71 -12.69 -0.33
N PHE A 67 -3.44 -11.66 0.50
CA PHE A 67 -3.69 -10.28 0.11
C PHE A 67 -2.80 -9.89 -1.07
N HIS A 68 -3.43 -9.33 -2.10
CA HIS A 68 -2.69 -8.78 -3.23
C HIS A 68 -3.46 -7.60 -3.84
N MET A 69 -2.73 -6.77 -4.56
CA MET A 69 -3.27 -5.59 -5.21
C MET A 69 -3.08 -5.70 -6.72
N ASP A 70 -4.19 -5.67 -7.44
CA ASP A 70 -4.18 -5.64 -8.91
C ASP A 70 -4.28 -4.18 -9.34
N ARG A 71 -3.20 -3.65 -9.95
CA ARG A 71 -3.16 -2.24 -10.32
C ARG A 71 -3.91 -2.01 -11.63
N GLU A 72 -4.87 -1.09 -11.59
CA GLU A 72 -5.73 -0.78 -12.72
C GLU A 72 -5.29 0.49 -13.46
N ALA A 73 -4.75 1.48 -12.75
CA ALA A 73 -4.38 2.77 -13.34
C ALA A 73 -3.26 3.42 -12.54
N ILE A 74 -2.42 4.18 -13.23
CA ILE A 74 -1.39 5.02 -12.61
C ILE A 74 -1.49 6.41 -13.22
N MET A 75 -1.55 7.42 -12.36
CA MET A 75 -1.61 8.83 -12.75
C MET A 75 -0.41 9.56 -12.16
N ILE A 76 0.18 10.47 -12.93
CA ILE A 76 1.43 11.13 -12.58
C ILE A 76 1.25 12.64 -12.59
N SER A 77 1.82 13.33 -11.62
CA SER A 77 2.05 14.76 -11.64
C SER A 77 3.56 15.04 -11.46
N SER A 78 3.94 16.29 -11.25
CA SER A 78 5.38 16.64 -11.18
C SER A 78 6.10 16.04 -9.97
N ASP A 79 5.41 15.91 -8.82
CA ASP A 79 6.00 15.46 -7.56
C ASP A 79 5.16 14.40 -6.83
N ALA A 80 4.10 13.93 -7.47
CA ALA A 80 3.17 12.97 -6.87
C ALA A 80 2.66 11.98 -7.91
N SER A 81 2.20 10.84 -7.42
CA SER A 81 1.51 9.85 -8.24
C SER A 81 0.27 9.34 -7.51
N ALA A 82 -0.68 8.83 -8.27
CA ALA A 82 -1.83 8.14 -7.71
C ALA A 82 -2.02 6.85 -8.48
N ASP A 83 -2.35 5.78 -7.78
CA ASP A 83 -2.63 4.50 -8.42
C ASP A 83 -3.92 3.92 -7.87
N VAL A 84 -4.70 3.32 -8.76
CA VAL A 84 -5.96 2.67 -8.41
C VAL A 84 -5.72 1.17 -8.45
N THR A 85 -6.08 0.48 -7.37
CA THR A 85 -5.90 -0.95 -7.26
C THR A 85 -7.18 -1.64 -6.80
N ARG A 86 -7.35 -2.88 -7.21
CA ARG A 86 -8.30 -3.79 -6.61
C ARG A 86 -7.54 -4.62 -5.59
N ASN A 87 -7.95 -4.51 -4.32
CA ASN A 87 -7.31 -5.23 -3.23
C ASN A 87 -8.16 -6.44 -2.88
N ILE A 88 -7.57 -7.63 -2.96
CA ILE A 88 -8.26 -8.91 -2.79
C ILE A 88 -7.49 -9.77 -1.79
N GLY A 89 -8.25 -10.59 -1.05
CA GLY A 89 -7.66 -11.57 -0.13
C GLY A 89 -8.70 -12.25 0.71
N ASN A 90 -8.24 -13.12 1.58
CA ASN A 90 -9.09 -13.74 2.61
C ASN A 90 -8.31 -13.82 3.93
N ARG A 91 -9.04 -13.92 5.04
CA ARG A 91 -8.40 -14.02 6.36
C ARG A 91 -7.75 -15.40 6.51
N ALA A 92 -6.56 -15.42 7.12
CA ALA A 92 -5.87 -16.66 7.46
C ALA A 92 -6.77 -17.50 8.38
N GLY A 93 -6.98 -18.75 8.00
CA GLY A 93 -7.82 -19.69 8.78
C GLY A 93 -9.32 -19.51 8.59
N ASP A 94 -9.77 -18.57 7.75
CA ASP A 94 -11.19 -18.33 7.48
C ASP A 94 -11.36 -17.84 6.04
N GLU A 95 -11.41 -18.80 5.10
CA GLU A 95 -11.50 -18.50 3.67
C GLU A 95 -12.82 -17.85 3.27
N ALA A 96 -13.87 -17.97 4.08
CA ALA A 96 -15.15 -17.32 3.81
C ALA A 96 -15.10 -15.82 4.10
N ARG A 97 -14.12 -15.37 4.90
CA ARG A 97 -13.95 -13.97 5.26
C ARG A 97 -13.05 -13.31 4.22
N LYS A 98 -13.67 -12.67 3.23
CA LYS A 98 -13.01 -12.17 2.03
C LYS A 98 -12.94 -10.65 1.99
N LEU A 99 -11.92 -10.15 1.30
CA LEU A 99 -11.77 -8.75 0.97
C LEU A 99 -11.77 -8.60 -0.55
N ASP A 100 -12.53 -7.65 -1.04
CA ASP A 100 -12.55 -7.27 -2.47
C ASP A 100 -13.00 -5.82 -2.56
N ILE A 101 -12.05 -4.91 -2.61
CA ILE A 101 -12.31 -3.47 -2.59
C ILE A 101 -11.44 -2.76 -3.63
N ASN A 102 -11.87 -1.56 -4.03
CA ASN A 102 -11.09 -0.66 -4.86
C ASN A 102 -10.50 0.45 -4.00
N VAL A 103 -9.21 0.71 -4.19
CA VAL A 103 -8.43 1.63 -3.37
C VAL A 103 -7.64 2.55 -4.28
N ILE A 104 -7.47 3.80 -3.86
CA ILE A 104 -6.52 4.72 -4.47
C ILE A 104 -5.40 4.99 -3.47
N HIS A 105 -4.15 4.96 -3.96
CA HIS A 105 -2.98 5.33 -3.19
C HIS A 105 -2.41 6.62 -3.75
N TYR A 106 -2.24 7.63 -2.90
CA TYR A 106 -1.59 8.89 -3.27
C TYR A 106 -0.17 8.89 -2.71
N LEU A 107 0.83 9.03 -3.58
CA LEU A 107 2.23 8.98 -3.21
C LEU A 107 2.90 10.32 -3.51
N ARG A 108 3.62 10.86 -2.53
CA ARG A 108 4.49 12.00 -2.74
C ARG A 108 5.93 11.53 -2.83
N TRP A 109 6.67 12.10 -3.76
CA TRP A 109 8.03 11.69 -4.11
C TRP A 109 9.04 12.81 -3.88
N ARG A 110 10.26 12.41 -3.51
CA ARG A 110 11.42 13.31 -3.38
C ARG A 110 12.65 12.54 -3.84
N ASP A 111 13.34 13.07 -4.87
CA ASP A 111 14.58 12.49 -5.40
C ASP A 111 14.46 11.00 -5.74
N GLY A 112 13.36 10.64 -6.40
CA GLY A 112 13.11 9.27 -6.86
C GLY A 112 12.63 8.31 -5.79
N LYS A 113 12.30 8.81 -4.59
CA LYS A 113 11.79 7.97 -3.49
C LYS A 113 10.48 8.50 -2.94
N VAL A 114 9.62 7.58 -2.55
CA VAL A 114 8.36 7.91 -1.88
C VAL A 114 8.66 8.38 -0.46
N ILE A 115 8.14 9.56 -0.12
CA ILE A 115 8.27 10.15 1.23
C ILE A 115 6.97 10.11 2.01
N GLU A 116 5.84 9.98 1.32
CA GLU A 116 4.53 9.91 1.96
C GLU A 116 3.58 9.13 1.06
N GLY A 117 2.81 8.24 1.66
CA GLY A 117 1.72 7.56 0.98
C GLY A 117 0.44 7.63 1.81
N ARG A 118 -0.71 7.71 1.11
CA ARG A 118 -2.04 7.69 1.75
C ARG A 118 -2.96 6.81 0.94
N GLY A 119 -3.63 5.89 1.63
CA GLY A 119 -4.67 5.09 1.00
C GLY A 119 -6.05 5.66 1.26
N ALA A 120 -6.94 5.54 0.28
CA ALA A 120 -8.35 5.86 0.41
C ALA A 120 -9.15 4.79 -0.32
N ILE A 121 -10.34 4.50 0.18
CA ILE A 121 -11.16 3.40 -0.31
C ILE A 121 -12.40 3.97 -0.98
N PHE A 122 -12.75 3.40 -2.15
CA PHE A 122 -13.94 3.85 -2.90
C PHE A 122 -15.23 3.31 -2.29
N GLY A 123 -16.28 4.13 -2.34
CA GLY A 123 -17.65 3.73 -1.99
C GLY A 123 -17.78 3.16 -0.58
N ASP A 124 -18.49 2.05 -0.45
CA ASP A 124 -18.75 1.39 0.83
C ASP A 124 -17.62 0.44 1.26
N GLY A 125 -16.53 0.40 0.50
CA GLY A 125 -15.42 -0.52 0.75
C GLY A 125 -14.77 -0.35 2.12
N THR A 126 -14.85 0.84 2.72
CA THR A 126 -14.29 1.09 4.05
C THR A 126 -14.93 0.17 5.10
N ALA A 127 -16.24 -0.03 5.06
CA ALA A 127 -16.93 -0.92 5.98
C ALA A 127 -16.44 -2.37 5.82
N GLN A 128 -16.27 -2.83 4.58
CA GLN A 128 -15.73 -4.15 4.30
C GLN A 128 -14.28 -4.28 4.80
N TYR A 129 -13.48 -3.26 4.56
CA TYR A 129 -12.07 -3.22 4.97
C TYR A 129 -11.94 -3.31 6.49
N ASP A 130 -12.73 -2.50 7.21
CA ASP A 130 -12.70 -2.49 8.68
C ASP A 130 -13.14 -3.85 9.25
N ALA A 131 -14.20 -4.42 8.69
CA ALA A 131 -14.68 -5.75 9.10
C ALA A 131 -13.64 -6.85 8.83
N PHE A 132 -12.91 -6.75 7.73
CA PHE A 132 -11.92 -7.74 7.34
C PHE A 132 -10.75 -7.80 8.32
N TRP A 133 -10.27 -6.64 8.79
CA TRP A 133 -9.11 -6.57 9.68
C TRP A 133 -9.45 -6.62 11.18
N SER A 134 -10.71 -6.56 11.51
CA SER A 134 -11.15 -6.57 12.92
C SER A 134 -11.18 -7.97 13.52
#